data_78bac69485ae83db5340b82ac1f91961
#
_entry.id   78bac69485ae83db5340b82ac1f91961
#
_cell.length_a   1.000
_cell.length_b   1.000
_cell.length_c   1.000
_cell.angle_alpha   90.00
_cell.angle_beta   90.00
_cell.angle_gamma   90.00
#
_symmetry.space_group_name_H-M   'P 1'
#
loop_
_entity.id
_entity.type
_entity.pdbx_description
1 polymer ?
#
loop_
_entity_poly.entity_id
_entity_poly.type
_entity_poly.pdbx_seq_one_letter_code
_entity_poly.pdbx_strand_id
1 'polypeptide(L)'
;MRNCTRAFAIAAILCLSAAPASAADIAISDAWFRALPSSQPAGGYFSMHNRGTAPVELVAAESSVCGMLMLHQTVNSGGTSKMLDVKSVSVPAGGHVSFAPGGYHLMCMDPGAAMAPGKTVPATLVFSDGSKVHADFAVKNAAGR
;
A
#
# COMPACT_ATOMS: atom_id res chain seq x y z
N MET A 1 -41.12 -49.12 35.98
CA MET A 1 -40.60 -48.76 34.60
C MET A 1 -40.31 -47.25 34.60
N ARG A 2 -39.07 -46.87 34.68
CA ARG A 2 -38.67 -45.44 34.81
C ARG A 2 -37.97 -45.05 33.56
N ASN A 3 -38.66 -44.24 32.69
CA ASN A 3 -38.10 -43.71 31.47
C ASN A 3 -37.20 -42.49 31.78
N CYS A 4 -35.89 -42.65 31.59
CA CYS A 4 -34.94 -41.54 31.57
C CYS A 4 -34.84 -40.94 30.17
N THR A 5 -35.45 -39.79 29.96
CA THR A 5 -35.29 -39.00 28.77
C THR A 5 -34.01 -38.15 28.88
N ARG A 6 -32.97 -38.51 28.17
CA ARG A 6 -31.73 -37.71 28.08
C ARG A 6 -31.93 -36.61 27.07
N ALA A 7 -31.98 -35.36 27.53
CA ALA A 7 -31.94 -34.18 26.68
C ALA A 7 -30.49 -33.92 26.23
N PHE A 8 -30.21 -34.03 24.92
CA PHE A 8 -28.96 -33.60 24.33
C PHE A 8 -29.04 -32.09 24.04
N ALA A 9 -28.29 -31.31 24.79
CA ALA A 9 -28.10 -29.89 24.48
C ALA A 9 -27.04 -29.76 23.36
N ILE A 10 -27.47 -29.39 22.18
CA ILE A 10 -26.58 -29.06 21.04
C ILE A 10 -26.09 -27.64 21.26
N ALA A 11 -24.83 -27.47 21.65
CA ALA A 11 -24.17 -26.19 21.69
C ALA A 11 -23.82 -25.78 20.25
N ALA A 12 -24.52 -24.80 19.70
CA ALA A 12 -24.19 -24.20 18.45
C ALA A 12 -22.95 -23.31 18.62
N ILE A 13 -21.81 -23.76 18.11
CA ILE A 13 -20.59 -22.95 18.03
C ILE A 13 -20.78 -21.97 16.86
N LEU A 14 -21.01 -20.68 17.16
CA LEU A 14 -20.96 -19.60 16.18
C LEU A 14 -19.50 -19.40 15.79
N CYS A 15 -19.07 -19.95 14.65
CA CYS A 15 -17.82 -19.56 14.01
C CYS A 15 -17.99 -18.15 13.43
N LEU A 16 -17.44 -17.15 14.11
CA LEU A 16 -17.26 -15.82 13.55
C LEU A 16 -16.24 -15.93 12.41
N SER A 17 -16.72 -16.04 11.18
CA SER A 17 -15.86 -15.94 10.00
C SER A 17 -15.44 -14.47 9.86
N ALA A 18 -14.18 -14.15 10.18
CA ALA A 18 -13.61 -12.87 9.81
C ALA A 18 -13.56 -12.83 8.27
N ALA A 19 -14.31 -11.90 7.66
CA ALA A 19 -14.24 -11.69 6.23
C ALA A 19 -12.82 -11.19 5.89
N PRO A 20 -12.20 -11.69 4.81
CA PRO A 20 -10.90 -11.17 4.37
C PRO A 20 -11.04 -9.68 4.04
N ALA A 21 -10.05 -8.88 4.44
CA ALA A 21 -9.98 -7.49 4.03
C ALA A 21 -9.90 -7.43 2.50
N SER A 22 -10.71 -6.58 1.90
CA SER A 22 -10.75 -6.39 0.44
C SER A 22 -10.05 -5.09 0.06
N ALA A 23 -9.43 -5.02 -1.13
CA ALA A 23 -8.92 -3.78 -1.71
C ALA A 23 -9.98 -2.66 -1.78
N ALA A 24 -11.27 -3.02 -1.82
CA ALA A 24 -12.38 -2.07 -1.77
C ALA A 24 -12.41 -1.21 -0.49
N ASP A 25 -11.76 -1.67 0.59
CA ASP A 25 -11.70 -0.96 1.86
C ASP A 25 -10.45 -0.06 1.99
N ILE A 26 -9.58 -0.04 0.97
CA ILE A 26 -8.39 0.81 0.95
C ILE A 26 -8.67 2.10 0.20
N ALA A 27 -8.51 3.23 0.89
CA ALA A 27 -8.55 4.55 0.29
C ALA A 27 -7.14 5.09 0.10
N ILE A 28 -6.86 5.60 -1.10
CA ILE A 28 -5.61 6.28 -1.45
C ILE A 28 -5.89 7.77 -1.61
N SER A 29 -5.04 8.62 -1.05
CA SER A 29 -5.10 10.07 -1.20
C SER A 29 -3.70 10.66 -1.37
N ASP A 30 -3.67 11.92 -1.84
CA ASP A 30 -2.45 12.71 -2.00
C ASP A 30 -1.34 12.01 -2.78
N ALA A 31 -1.72 11.25 -3.81
CA ALA A 31 -0.79 10.45 -4.59
C ALA A 31 -0.03 11.31 -5.62
N TRP A 32 1.30 11.26 -5.55
CA TRP A 32 2.15 11.99 -6.46
C TRP A 32 3.55 11.37 -6.61
N PHE A 33 4.16 11.60 -7.76
CA PHE A 33 5.57 11.29 -8.01
C PHE A 33 6.41 12.57 -8.06
N ARG A 34 7.60 12.49 -7.47
CA ARG A 34 8.64 13.51 -7.66
C ARG A 34 9.51 13.08 -8.82
N ALA A 35 9.33 13.73 -9.98
CA ALA A 35 10.19 13.53 -11.13
C ALA A 35 11.47 14.34 -10.97
N LEU A 36 12.60 13.69 -11.24
CA LEU A 36 13.92 14.31 -11.28
C LEU A 36 14.39 14.45 -12.74
N PRO A 37 15.30 15.40 -13.04
CA PRO A 37 15.85 15.56 -14.39
C PRO A 37 16.62 14.30 -14.84
N SER A 38 16.69 14.11 -16.16
CA SER A 38 17.59 13.16 -16.80
C SER A 38 17.38 11.69 -16.45
N SER A 39 16.14 11.20 -16.48
CA SER A 39 15.79 9.80 -16.27
C SER A 39 16.24 9.23 -14.91
N GLN A 40 16.52 10.09 -13.93
CA GLN A 40 16.81 9.63 -12.58
C GLN A 40 15.57 9.00 -11.95
N PRO A 41 15.73 8.03 -11.03
CA PRO A 41 14.62 7.41 -10.36
C PRO A 41 13.66 8.43 -9.73
N ALA A 42 12.34 8.20 -9.87
CA ALA A 42 11.31 9.06 -9.32
C ALA A 42 10.76 8.50 -8.01
N GLY A 43 10.61 9.35 -7.00
CA GLY A 43 10.00 8.97 -5.72
C GLY A 43 8.48 9.12 -5.74
N GLY A 44 7.74 8.09 -5.35
CA GLY A 44 6.28 8.10 -5.25
C GLY A 44 5.80 8.17 -3.81
N TYR A 45 4.81 9.03 -3.56
CA TYR A 45 4.28 9.34 -2.24
C TYR A 45 2.76 9.33 -2.26
N PHE A 46 2.13 8.87 -1.19
CA PHE A 46 0.68 8.82 -1.05
C PHE A 46 0.30 8.53 0.41
N SER A 47 -0.95 8.74 0.76
CA SER A 47 -1.53 8.27 2.02
C SER A 47 -2.47 7.10 1.75
N MET A 48 -2.43 6.12 2.63
CA MET A 48 -3.25 4.91 2.55
C MET A 48 -4.04 4.76 3.85
N HIS A 49 -5.35 4.60 3.73
CA HIS A 49 -6.26 4.36 4.84
C HIS A 49 -6.99 3.03 4.64
N ASN A 50 -6.83 2.12 5.59
CA ASN A 50 -7.57 0.88 5.64
C ASN A 50 -8.88 1.10 6.41
N ARG A 51 -10.01 1.16 5.72
CA ARG A 51 -11.35 1.31 6.29
C ARG A 51 -11.98 -0.02 6.70
N GLY A 52 -11.28 -1.13 6.40
CA GLY A 52 -11.73 -2.48 6.73
C GLY A 52 -11.52 -2.84 8.19
N THR A 53 -11.97 -4.03 8.56
CA THR A 53 -11.94 -4.57 9.93
C THR A 53 -10.76 -5.52 10.17
N ALA A 54 -9.94 -5.79 9.16
CA ALA A 54 -8.74 -6.61 9.25
C ALA A 54 -7.52 -5.84 8.71
N PRO A 55 -6.30 -6.12 9.22
CA PRO A 55 -5.09 -5.53 8.66
C PRO A 55 -4.86 -6.01 7.22
N VAL A 56 -4.23 -5.17 6.41
CA VAL A 56 -3.79 -5.50 5.05
C VAL A 56 -2.30 -5.28 4.92
N GLU A 57 -1.66 -5.96 3.97
CA GLU A 57 -0.24 -5.77 3.67
C GLU A 57 -0.05 -5.39 2.20
N LEU A 58 0.52 -4.22 1.97
CA LEU A 58 1.00 -3.81 0.66
C LEU A 58 2.32 -4.52 0.38
N VAL A 59 2.37 -5.31 -0.69
CA VAL A 59 3.55 -6.15 -1.00
C VAL A 59 4.22 -5.76 -2.31
N ALA A 60 3.54 -5.04 -3.20
CA ALA A 60 4.12 -4.59 -4.47
C ALA A 60 3.39 -3.35 -5.00
N ALA A 61 4.02 -2.68 -5.93
CA ALA A 61 3.42 -1.64 -6.74
C ALA A 61 3.87 -1.82 -8.19
N GLU A 62 3.00 -1.46 -9.13
CA GLU A 62 3.21 -1.60 -10.56
C GLU A 62 2.82 -0.29 -11.27
N SER A 63 3.57 0.09 -12.29
CA SER A 63 3.20 1.16 -13.21
C SER A 63 3.84 0.92 -14.57
N SER A 64 3.09 1.09 -15.64
CA SER A 64 3.60 0.98 -17.02
C SER A 64 4.59 2.08 -17.38
N VAL A 65 4.69 3.13 -16.56
CA VAL A 65 5.60 4.27 -16.76
C VAL A 65 6.98 4.02 -16.13
N CYS A 66 7.12 3.00 -15.31
CA CYS A 66 8.36 2.63 -14.65
C CYS A 66 8.90 1.32 -15.22
N GLY A 67 10.21 1.23 -15.43
CA GLY A 67 10.85 -0.06 -15.72
C GLY A 67 10.69 -1.03 -14.56
N MET A 68 10.74 -0.49 -13.32
CA MET A 68 10.43 -1.21 -12.08
C MET A 68 9.90 -0.23 -11.04
N LEU A 69 8.90 -0.64 -10.26
CA LEU A 69 8.36 0.14 -9.16
C LEU A 69 8.51 -0.66 -7.85
N MET A 70 9.30 -0.14 -6.91
CA MET A 70 9.69 -0.84 -5.69
C MET A 70 9.22 -0.11 -4.45
N LEU A 71 9.02 -0.86 -3.36
CA LEU A 71 8.76 -0.31 -2.03
C LEU A 71 10.09 -0.08 -1.31
N HIS A 72 10.34 1.15 -0.90
CA HIS A 72 11.54 1.55 -0.16
C HIS A 72 11.18 2.25 1.16
N GLN A 73 12.15 2.28 2.05
CA GLN A 73 12.11 3.07 3.27
C GLN A 73 13.42 3.81 3.45
N THR A 74 13.34 5.11 3.70
CA THR A 74 14.49 5.88 4.19
C THR A 74 14.59 5.74 5.70
N VAL A 75 15.75 5.33 6.18
CA VAL A 75 16.08 5.24 7.61
C VAL A 75 17.22 6.19 7.91
N ASN A 76 16.99 7.07 8.88
CA ASN A 76 18.00 8.03 9.34
C ASN A 76 18.60 7.56 10.66
N SER A 77 19.90 7.40 10.72
CA SER A 77 20.64 7.00 11.92
C SER A 77 21.99 7.70 11.99
N GLY A 78 22.25 8.41 13.10
CA GLY A 78 23.55 9.04 13.36
C GLY A 78 24.01 10.04 12.28
N GLY A 79 23.09 10.79 11.67
CA GLY A 79 23.38 11.73 10.59
C GLY A 79 23.56 11.11 9.20
N THR A 80 23.35 9.79 9.07
CA THR A 80 23.39 9.06 7.80
C THR A 80 22.00 8.60 7.40
N SER A 81 21.62 8.88 6.14
CA SER A 81 20.39 8.34 5.52
C SER A 81 20.72 7.09 4.71
N LYS A 82 19.93 6.03 4.90
CA LYS A 82 19.99 4.80 4.09
C LYS A 82 18.63 4.51 3.51
N MET A 83 18.58 4.08 2.25
CA MET A 83 17.40 3.48 1.63
C MET A 83 17.48 1.96 1.77
N LEU A 84 16.37 1.38 2.19
CA LEU A 84 16.21 -0.06 2.35
C LEU A 84 15.06 -0.54 1.48
N ASP A 85 15.23 -1.68 0.84
CA ASP A 85 14.13 -2.39 0.17
C ASP A 85 13.17 -2.92 1.23
N VAL A 86 11.88 -2.73 1.00
CA VAL A 86 10.81 -3.16 1.89
C VAL A 86 9.99 -4.23 1.19
N LYS A 87 9.83 -5.38 1.83
CA LYS A 87 9.05 -6.50 1.26
C LYS A 87 7.56 -6.34 1.45
N SER A 88 7.14 -5.72 2.54
CA SER A 88 5.74 -5.43 2.82
C SER A 88 5.59 -4.25 3.78
N VAL A 89 4.45 -3.57 3.68
CA VAL A 89 4.04 -2.51 4.61
C VAL A 89 2.65 -2.85 5.12
N SER A 90 2.55 -3.08 6.44
CA SER A 90 1.28 -3.42 7.09
C SER A 90 0.46 -2.16 7.38
N VAL A 91 -0.83 -2.22 7.09
CA VAL A 91 -1.81 -1.18 7.41
C VAL A 91 -2.86 -1.77 8.34
N PRO A 92 -2.85 -1.39 9.61
CA PRO A 92 -3.83 -1.91 10.59
C PRO A 92 -5.27 -1.63 10.18
N ALA A 93 -6.22 -2.43 10.68
CA ALA A 93 -7.64 -2.16 10.52
C ALA A 93 -8.00 -0.77 11.07
N GLY A 94 -8.69 0.05 10.27
CA GLY A 94 -9.00 1.44 10.60
C GLY A 94 -7.78 2.37 10.64
N GLY A 95 -6.59 1.89 10.28
CA GLY A 95 -5.34 2.62 10.37
C GLY A 95 -4.95 3.36 9.11
N HIS A 96 -3.93 4.21 9.25
CA HIS A 96 -3.34 4.99 8.18
C HIS A 96 -1.83 4.70 8.07
N VAL A 97 -1.31 4.67 6.86
CA VAL A 97 0.12 4.68 6.58
C VAL A 97 0.40 5.74 5.53
N SER A 98 1.42 6.57 5.78
CA SER A 98 1.87 7.59 4.84
C SER A 98 3.19 7.20 4.20
N PHE A 99 3.21 7.24 2.87
CA PHE A 99 4.42 7.21 2.06
C PHE A 99 4.81 8.66 1.79
N ALA A 100 5.89 9.09 2.44
CA ALA A 100 6.31 10.50 2.45
C ALA A 100 7.84 10.62 2.35
N PRO A 101 8.38 11.76 1.89
CA PRO A 101 9.81 11.99 1.89
C PRO A 101 10.43 11.76 3.25
N GLY A 102 11.53 10.98 3.31
CA GLY A 102 12.21 10.61 4.55
C GLY A 102 11.64 9.39 5.27
N GLY A 103 10.58 8.78 4.74
CA GLY A 103 9.97 7.56 5.26
C GLY A 103 9.79 6.50 4.16
N TYR A 104 8.65 5.80 4.20
CA TYR A 104 8.24 4.90 3.11
C TYR A 104 8.02 5.70 1.83
N HIS A 105 8.40 5.13 0.70
CA HIS A 105 8.16 5.68 -0.62
C HIS A 105 8.19 4.59 -1.69
N LEU A 106 7.57 4.88 -2.85
CA LEU A 106 7.77 4.08 -4.05
C LEU A 106 9.01 4.62 -4.78
N MET A 107 9.82 3.72 -5.31
CA MET A 107 10.95 4.06 -6.18
C MET A 107 10.66 3.57 -7.58
N CYS A 108 10.42 4.51 -8.50
CA CYS A 108 10.25 4.26 -9.92
C CYS A 108 11.62 4.28 -10.60
N MET A 109 12.11 3.11 -10.98
CA MET A 109 13.34 2.96 -11.76
C MET A 109 13.03 3.10 -13.24
N ASP A 110 13.98 3.64 -13.98
CA ASP A 110 13.87 3.85 -15.43
C ASP A 110 12.53 4.50 -15.83
N PRO A 111 12.23 5.71 -15.32
CA PRO A 111 10.96 6.37 -15.60
C PRO A 111 10.86 6.74 -17.09
N GLY A 112 9.72 6.38 -17.70
CA GLY A 112 9.41 6.74 -19.08
C GLY A 112 9.05 8.22 -19.24
N ALA A 113 8.89 8.66 -20.48
CA ALA A 113 8.62 10.06 -20.85
C ALA A 113 7.32 10.63 -20.22
N ALA A 114 6.38 9.79 -19.84
CA ALA A 114 5.15 10.21 -19.14
C ALA A 114 5.41 10.66 -17.70
N MET A 115 6.55 10.32 -17.10
CA MET A 115 6.97 10.79 -15.76
C MET A 115 7.49 12.23 -15.85
N ALA A 116 6.68 13.13 -16.34
CA ALA A 116 7.01 14.55 -16.52
C ALA A 116 6.12 15.45 -15.66
N PRO A 117 6.66 16.51 -15.05
CA PRO A 117 5.88 17.42 -14.21
C PRO A 117 4.64 17.96 -14.93
N GLY A 118 3.51 18.01 -14.22
CA GLY A 118 2.21 18.41 -14.75
C GLY A 118 1.42 17.28 -15.42
N LYS A 119 1.99 16.09 -15.54
CA LYS A 119 1.29 14.87 -15.99
C LYS A 119 0.67 14.12 -14.84
N THR A 120 -0.19 13.16 -15.17
CA THR A 120 -0.72 12.16 -14.25
C THR A 120 -0.37 10.78 -14.78
N VAL A 121 0.10 9.90 -13.91
CA VAL A 121 0.50 8.53 -14.27
C VAL A 121 -0.23 7.52 -13.39
N PRO A 122 -0.73 6.41 -13.96
CA PRO A 122 -1.39 5.37 -13.18
C PRO A 122 -0.36 4.51 -12.44
N ALA A 123 -0.71 4.10 -11.24
CA ALA A 123 -0.03 3.04 -10.52
C ALA A 123 -1.04 2.08 -9.88
N THR A 124 -0.62 0.86 -9.71
CA THR A 124 -1.42 -0.21 -9.10
C THR A 124 -0.70 -0.69 -7.85
N LEU A 125 -1.37 -0.64 -6.73
CA LEU A 125 -0.90 -1.17 -5.45
C LEU A 125 -1.40 -2.60 -5.30
N VAL A 126 -0.52 -3.54 -4.97
CA VAL A 126 -0.81 -4.97 -4.86
C VAL A 126 -0.69 -5.40 -3.40
N PHE A 127 -1.71 -6.06 -2.89
CA PHE A 127 -1.78 -6.54 -1.51
C PHE A 127 -1.52 -8.03 -1.42
N SER A 128 -1.17 -8.51 -0.21
CA SER A 128 -0.78 -9.90 0.03
C SER A 128 -1.88 -10.93 -0.25
N ASP A 129 -3.15 -10.51 -0.21
CA ASP A 129 -4.31 -11.33 -0.60
C ASP A 129 -4.54 -11.40 -2.11
N GLY A 130 -3.68 -10.76 -2.91
CA GLY A 130 -3.80 -10.64 -4.37
C GLY A 130 -4.71 -9.52 -4.85
N SER A 131 -5.36 -8.79 -3.95
CA SER A 131 -6.19 -7.65 -4.32
C SER A 131 -5.34 -6.48 -4.82
N LYS A 132 -5.93 -5.63 -5.67
CA LYS A 132 -5.26 -4.51 -6.33
C LYS A 132 -6.07 -3.23 -6.19
N VAL A 133 -5.38 -2.13 -5.90
CA VAL A 133 -5.95 -0.78 -5.91
C VAL A 133 -5.24 0.06 -6.96
N HIS A 134 -6.02 0.63 -7.88
CA HIS A 134 -5.53 1.56 -8.89
C HIS A 134 -5.63 2.99 -8.36
N ALA A 135 -4.59 3.77 -8.57
CA ALA A 135 -4.56 5.18 -8.20
C ALA A 135 -3.81 6.00 -9.26
N ASP A 136 -4.29 7.21 -9.47
CA ASP A 136 -3.65 8.20 -10.34
C ASP A 136 -2.72 9.09 -9.51
N PHE A 137 -1.47 9.15 -9.92
CA PHE A 137 -0.42 9.93 -9.27
C PHE A 137 -0.10 11.18 -10.08
N ALA A 138 -0.26 12.35 -9.48
CA ALA A 138 0.19 13.60 -10.10
C ALA A 138 1.73 13.63 -10.16
N VAL A 139 2.30 14.01 -11.28
CA VAL A 139 3.75 14.16 -11.41
C VAL A 139 4.16 15.60 -11.11
N LYS A 140 5.02 15.77 -10.13
CA LYS A 140 5.56 17.04 -9.67
C LYS A 140 7.05 17.13 -9.95
N ASN A 141 7.59 18.35 -10.01
CA ASN A 141 9.02 18.59 -10.18
C ASN A 141 9.83 18.23 -8.91
N ALA A 142 11.15 18.40 -8.97
CA ALA A 142 12.06 18.13 -7.85
C ALA A 142 11.70 18.91 -6.56
N ALA A 143 11.06 20.07 -6.68
CA ALA A 143 10.61 20.89 -5.57
C ALA A 143 9.24 20.48 -5.02
N GLY A 144 8.58 19.43 -5.58
CA GLY A 144 7.27 18.97 -5.14
C GLY A 144 6.10 19.85 -5.62
N ARG A 145 6.28 20.54 -6.74
CA ARG A 145 5.29 21.45 -7.35
C ARG A 145 4.99 21.04 -8.78
#